data_6763757365e21279afeb0fb040743c98
#
_entry.id   6763757365e21279afeb0fb040743c98
#
_cell.length_a   1.000
_cell.length_b   1.000
_cell.length_c   1.000
_cell.angle_alpha   90.00
_cell.angle_beta   90.00
_cell.angle_gamma   90.00
#
_symmetry.space_group_name_H-M   'P 1'
#
loop_
_entity.id
_entity.type
_entity.pdbx_description
1 polymer ?
#
loop_
_entity_poly.entity_id
_entity_poly.type
_entity_poly.pdbx_seq_one_letter_code
_entity_poly.pdbx_strand_id
1 'polypeptide(L)'
;MAKKAMIEREKKRQKLVDKFAAKRADLKAIARNQELPMEERFAARLKLAKLPRNSSATRLHNRCQLTGRPHAYYRKLRISRIMSVSYTHLTLPT
;
A
#
# COMPACT_ATOMS: atom_id res chain seq x y z
N MET A 1 8.83 10.21 -15.59
CA MET A 1 7.62 10.39 -14.77
C MET A 1 6.73 9.18 -14.87
N ALA A 2 6.03 8.86 -13.80
CA ALA A 2 5.04 7.79 -13.82
C ALA A 2 3.81 8.23 -14.63
N LYS A 3 3.21 7.27 -15.33
CA LYS A 3 1.98 7.53 -16.07
C LYS A 3 0.83 7.81 -15.11
N LYS A 4 -0.08 8.68 -15.50
CA LYS A 4 -1.26 9.01 -14.72
C LYS A 4 -2.09 7.77 -14.35
N ALA A 5 -2.19 6.81 -15.28
CA ALA A 5 -2.90 5.55 -15.04
C ALA A 5 -2.30 4.75 -13.87
N MET A 6 -0.99 4.76 -13.71
CA MET A 6 -0.31 4.06 -12.61
C MET A 6 -0.61 4.72 -11.27
N ILE A 7 -0.64 6.05 -11.22
CA ILE A 7 -0.99 6.83 -10.02
C ILE A 7 -2.44 6.54 -9.62
N GLU A 8 -3.34 6.52 -10.59
CA GLU A 8 -4.76 6.22 -10.34
C GLU A 8 -4.98 4.79 -9.84
N ARG A 9 -4.24 3.82 -10.37
CA ARG A 9 -4.27 2.43 -9.88
C ARG A 9 -3.83 2.35 -8.42
N GLU A 10 -2.80 3.10 -8.06
CA GLU A 10 -2.31 3.13 -6.68
C GLU A 10 -3.36 3.71 -5.73
N LYS A 11 -4.04 4.76 -6.14
CA LYS A 11 -5.15 5.34 -5.37
C LYS A 11 -6.29 4.36 -5.18
N LYS A 12 -6.66 3.60 -6.22
CA LYS A 12 -7.68 2.55 -6.14
C LYS A 12 -7.28 1.45 -5.16
N ARG A 13 -6.02 1.02 -5.22
CA ARG A 13 -5.49 0.02 -4.29
C ARG A 13 -5.55 0.51 -2.84
N GLN A 14 -5.20 1.77 -2.62
CA GLN A 14 -5.24 2.38 -1.28
C GLN A 14 -6.66 2.36 -0.72
N LYS A 15 -7.65 2.71 -1.53
CA LYS A 15 -9.06 2.67 -1.13
C LYS A 15 -9.51 1.25 -0.76
N LEU A 16 -9.13 0.26 -1.58
CA LEU A 16 -9.48 -1.14 -1.31
C LEU A 16 -8.77 -1.68 -0.07
N VAL A 17 -7.51 -1.32 0.14
CA VAL A 17 -6.75 -1.70 1.34
C VAL A 17 -7.44 -1.16 2.59
N ASP A 18 -7.81 0.12 2.58
CA ASP A 18 -8.50 0.74 3.71
C ASP A 18 -9.86 0.09 3.98
N LYS A 19 -10.61 -0.21 2.92
CA LYS A 19 -11.93 -0.84 3.03
C LYS A 19 -11.88 -2.24 3.64
N PHE A 20 -10.88 -3.04 3.26
CA PHE A 20 -10.77 -4.44 3.69
C PHE A 20 -9.75 -4.65 4.81
N ALA A 21 -9.17 -3.59 5.35
CA ALA A 21 -8.13 -3.71 6.38
C ALA A 21 -8.61 -4.47 7.62
N ALA A 22 -9.78 -4.13 8.15
CA ALA A 22 -10.34 -4.79 9.33
C ALA A 22 -10.65 -6.25 9.06
N LYS A 23 -11.28 -6.57 7.92
CA LYS A 23 -11.60 -7.94 7.55
C LYS A 23 -10.35 -8.79 7.41
N ARG A 24 -9.32 -8.26 6.76
CA ARG A 24 -8.04 -8.98 6.62
C ARG A 24 -7.37 -9.23 7.95
N ALA A 25 -7.37 -8.24 8.84
CA ALA A 25 -6.79 -8.38 10.17
C ALA A 25 -7.48 -9.48 10.96
N ASP A 26 -8.82 -9.49 10.97
CA ASP A 26 -9.62 -10.49 11.66
C ASP A 26 -9.37 -11.90 11.12
N LEU A 27 -9.38 -12.06 9.78
CA LEU A 27 -9.16 -13.35 9.15
C LEU A 27 -7.74 -13.86 9.35
N LYS A 28 -6.75 -12.98 9.34
CA LYS A 28 -5.35 -13.33 9.63
C LYS A 28 -5.19 -13.79 11.09
N ALA A 29 -5.85 -13.10 12.02
CA ALA A 29 -5.80 -13.46 13.42
C ALA A 29 -6.38 -14.87 13.63
N ILE A 30 -7.52 -15.18 13.02
CA ILE A 30 -8.13 -16.51 13.08
C ILE A 30 -7.21 -17.55 12.46
N ALA A 31 -6.64 -17.27 11.29
CA ALA A 31 -5.77 -18.21 10.58
C ALA A 31 -4.48 -18.52 11.34
N ARG A 32 -3.99 -17.57 12.14
CA ARG A 32 -2.76 -17.73 12.94
C ARG A 32 -3.00 -18.30 14.34
N ASN A 33 -4.24 -18.32 14.80
CA ASN A 33 -4.56 -18.80 16.15
C ASN A 33 -4.45 -20.33 16.20
N GLN A 34 -3.44 -20.82 16.93
CA GLN A 34 -3.18 -22.25 17.06
C GLN A 34 -4.16 -22.98 17.99
N GLU A 35 -4.91 -22.23 18.80
CA GLU A 35 -5.90 -22.80 19.70
C GLU A 35 -7.18 -23.21 18.98
N LEU A 36 -7.43 -22.67 17.79
CA LEU A 36 -8.61 -22.99 17.02
C LEU A 36 -8.43 -24.28 16.21
N PRO A 37 -9.53 -25.02 15.93
CA PRO A 37 -9.48 -26.19 15.06
C PRO A 37 -8.95 -25.87 13.66
N MET A 38 -8.31 -26.83 13.02
CA MET A 38 -7.78 -26.65 11.67
C MET A 38 -8.86 -26.27 10.67
N GLU A 39 -10.08 -26.75 10.83
CA GLU A 39 -11.20 -26.45 9.94
C GLU A 39 -11.51 -24.96 9.91
N GLU A 40 -11.57 -24.33 11.09
CA GLU A 40 -11.82 -22.88 11.19
C GLU A 40 -10.68 -22.07 10.60
N ARG A 41 -9.44 -22.47 10.86
CA ARG A 41 -8.26 -21.80 10.30
C ARG A 41 -8.24 -21.91 8.79
N PHE A 42 -8.57 -23.08 8.27
CA PHE A 42 -8.63 -23.31 6.83
C PHE A 42 -9.74 -22.49 6.16
N ALA A 43 -10.90 -22.42 6.80
CA ALA A 43 -12.01 -21.59 6.32
C ALA A 43 -11.62 -20.11 6.26
N ALA A 44 -10.90 -19.62 7.27
CA ALA A 44 -10.40 -18.23 7.28
C ALA A 44 -9.43 -17.98 6.14
N ARG A 45 -8.53 -18.91 5.85
CA ARG A 45 -7.60 -18.81 4.73
C ARG A 45 -8.31 -18.78 3.38
N LEU A 46 -9.36 -19.57 3.21
CA LEU A 46 -10.18 -19.54 2.00
C LEU A 46 -10.88 -18.19 1.83
N LYS A 47 -11.40 -17.62 2.89
CA LYS A 47 -12.01 -16.28 2.85
C LYS A 47 -10.99 -15.21 2.50
N LEU A 48 -9.77 -15.30 3.03
CA LEU A 48 -8.68 -14.38 2.65
C LEU A 48 -8.38 -14.47 1.15
N ALA A 49 -8.35 -15.68 0.60
CA ALA A 49 -8.07 -15.89 -0.83
C ALA A 49 -9.18 -15.32 -1.72
N LYS A 50 -10.42 -15.26 -1.23
CA LYS A 50 -11.55 -14.70 -1.98
C LYS A 50 -11.58 -13.17 -2.00
N LEU A 51 -10.86 -12.51 -1.10
CA LEU A 51 -10.80 -11.05 -1.07
C LEU A 51 -10.10 -10.52 -2.34
N PRO A 52 -10.45 -9.30 -2.79
CA PRO A 52 -9.78 -8.72 -3.96
C PRO A 52 -8.27 -8.64 -3.76
N ARG A 53 -7.50 -9.01 -4.77
CA ARG A 53 -6.03 -8.96 -4.71
C ARG A 53 -5.52 -7.56 -4.41
N ASN A 54 -6.15 -6.54 -5.00
CA ASN A 54 -5.75 -5.16 -4.80
C ASN A 54 -6.06 -4.61 -3.41
N SER A 55 -6.75 -5.38 -2.56
CA SER A 55 -6.97 -5.02 -1.16
C SER A 55 -5.79 -5.41 -0.26
N SER A 56 -4.76 -6.05 -0.79
CA SER A 56 -3.57 -6.42 -0.04
C SER A 56 -2.61 -5.24 0.11
N ALA A 57 -2.20 -4.95 1.33
CA ALA A 57 -1.25 -3.86 1.61
C ALA A 57 0.12 -4.09 0.97
N THR A 58 0.49 -5.34 0.69
CA THR A 58 1.77 -5.65 0.04
C THR A 58 1.87 -5.11 -1.38
N ARG A 59 0.75 -4.82 -2.02
CA ARG A 59 0.71 -4.25 -3.36
C ARG A 59 0.85 -2.74 -3.39
N LEU A 60 0.74 -2.09 -2.23
CA LEU A 60 0.94 -0.65 -2.13
C LEU A 60 2.42 -0.31 -2.24
N HIS A 61 2.71 0.77 -2.93
CA HIS A 61 4.06 1.28 -3.06
C HIS A 61 4.08 2.78 -2.83
N ASN A 62 5.05 3.25 -2.05
CA ASN A 62 5.23 4.68 -1.84
C ASN A 62 5.67 5.34 -3.14
N ARG A 63 5.00 6.42 -3.51
CA ARG A 63 5.30 7.18 -4.72
C ARG A 63 5.47 8.65 -4.41
N CYS A 64 6.35 9.30 -5.16
CA CYS A 64 6.55 10.74 -5.04
C CYS A 64 5.23 11.48 -5.26
N GLN A 65 4.89 12.38 -4.36
CA GLN A 65 3.65 13.17 -4.46
C GLN A 65 3.63 14.10 -5.65
N LEU A 66 4.81 14.52 -6.12
CA LEU A 66 4.92 15.47 -7.21
C LEU A 66 5.00 14.81 -8.59
N THR A 67 5.72 13.67 -8.69
CA THR A 67 5.94 13.01 -9.98
C THR A 67 5.36 11.61 -10.08
N GLY A 68 5.04 10.98 -8.94
CA GLY A 68 4.56 9.59 -8.91
C GLY A 68 5.66 8.54 -9.03
N ARG A 69 6.92 8.95 -8.99
CA ARG A 69 8.05 8.01 -9.10
C ARG A 69 8.08 7.06 -7.90
N PRO A 70 8.15 5.72 -8.11
CA PRO A 70 8.20 4.76 -7.02
C PRO A 70 9.58 4.54 -6.43
N HIS A 71 10.65 4.95 -7.12
CA HIS A 71 12.03 4.75 -6.69
C HIS A 71 12.58 5.98 -5.99
N ALA A 72 13.57 5.77 -5.11
CA ALA A 72 14.27 6.84 -4.40
C ALA A 72 13.32 7.77 -3.62
N TYR A 73 12.35 7.18 -2.93
CA TYR A 73 11.33 7.91 -2.18
C TYR A 73 11.80 8.16 -0.74
N TYR A 74 11.74 9.42 -0.32
CA TYR A 74 12.02 9.82 1.07
C TYR A 74 10.72 9.88 1.87
N ARG A 75 10.56 9.00 2.84
CA ARG A 75 9.33 8.91 3.64
C ARG A 75 8.99 10.18 4.40
N LYS A 76 10.00 10.88 4.93
CA LYS A 76 9.78 12.14 5.65
C LYS A 76 9.20 13.22 4.76
N LEU A 77 9.70 13.30 3.53
CA LEU A 77 9.32 14.36 2.60
C LEU A 77 8.18 13.94 1.67
N ARG A 78 7.94 12.64 1.55
CA ARG A 78 6.96 12.05 0.64
C ARG A 78 7.20 12.41 -0.82
N ILE A 79 8.45 12.66 -1.16
CA ILE A 79 8.89 12.99 -2.53
C ILE A 79 10.15 12.21 -2.86
N SER A 80 10.42 12.04 -4.17
CA SER A 80 11.65 11.38 -4.61
C SER A 80 12.86 12.27 -4.36
N ARG A 81 14.05 11.66 -4.36
CA ARG A 81 15.30 12.41 -4.20
C ARG A 81 15.47 13.49 -5.28
N ILE A 82 15.02 13.19 -6.52
CA ILE A 82 15.12 14.14 -7.64
C ILE A 82 14.28 15.38 -7.33
N MET A 83 13.06 15.20 -6.88
CA MET A 83 12.19 16.32 -6.56
C MET A 83 12.60 17.02 -5.28
N SER A 84 13.21 16.30 -4.33
CA SER A 84 13.77 16.91 -3.12
C SER A 84 14.85 17.92 -3.48
N VAL A 85 15.78 17.54 -4.35
CA VAL A 85 16.84 18.44 -4.82
C VAL A 85 16.24 19.61 -5.58
N SER A 86 15.34 19.36 -6.53
CA SER A 86 14.70 20.43 -7.32
C SER A 86 13.94 21.40 -6.44
N TYR A 87 13.16 20.88 -5.47
CA TYR A 87 12.38 21.71 -4.57
C TYR A 87 13.28 22.58 -3.68
N THR A 88 14.36 22.00 -3.16
CA THR A 88 15.31 22.70 -2.32
C THR A 88 15.98 23.84 -3.08
N HIS A 89 16.39 23.60 -4.32
CA HIS A 89 17.02 24.63 -5.15
C HIS A 89 16.03 25.73 -5.56
N LEU A 90 14.75 25.39 -5.72
CA LEU A 90 13.75 26.37 -6.13
C LEU A 90 13.25 27.23 -4.97
N THR A 91 13.18 26.65 -3.75
CA THR A 91 12.55 27.31 -2.61
C THR A 91 13.53 27.96 -1.64
N LEU A 92 14.77 27.50 -1.60
CA LEU A 92 15.78 28.11 -0.74
C LEU A 92 16.34 29.36 -1.39
N PRO A 93 16.38 30.48 -0.68
CA PRO A 93 17.07 31.66 -1.19
C PRO A 93 18.56 31.38 -1.27
N THR A 94 19.09 31.61 -2.40
CA THR A 94 20.54 31.46 -2.64
C THR A 94 21.26 32.77 -2.39
#